data_bddc96bdde22e17473aefa874756bc36
#
_entry.id   bddc96bdde22e17473aefa874756bc36
#
_cell.length_a   1.000
_cell.length_b   1.000
_cell.length_c   1.000
_cell.angle_alpha   90.00
_cell.angle_beta   90.00
_cell.angle_gamma   90.00
#
_symmetry.space_group_name_H-M   'P 1'
#
loop_
_entity.id
_entity.type
_entity.pdbx_description
1 polymer ?
#
loop_
_entity_poly.entity_id
_entity_poly.type
_entity_poly.pdbx_seq_one_letter_code
_entity_poly.pdbx_strand_id
1 'polypeptide(L)'
;MVPPPPPPVDAHPHRLFPTEDPPSPLFPIEEKYREDPDRLVGDGGAAPSCVGHERRGLLTDDGENGECRPAEIHEDEIPPLPALNSSLVMLVVTSSAAGFLFGYDTGVVSGALPSIRHFLHLSPVQEEAVVSSTVAACFLFSLIGGHANNTYGRRPVVLTAAAIFFVGAVSMGVAPSFGWLVAGRTVVGAGVGLSSLTAPMYVAECAPSAVRGRLVTGVSAMITVGQVTAGIVAGLLTGKDGGWRYMLGLATVPSAVMGIGFFFLPESPRWLAASGRTAEASAVLTKLHGPTPTAAAELSSVLAAVEFDRDPAHPVGPLRALVSAVSDPPTSRALRLGCGLMALQQLCGINTVMYYAANIYEAAGFGESAAVWLSAATALAQAVGVIGSMLLVERAGRRILVLCSLAGVAVSLLGLGFSFRMARVSSGMVTVASDECSSQPALVWSGITETCYDCVGINECGYCGGLCVEGDETVVFGDDACPAEAEWAFDACDNPNGWMSVVFMVLYLLSFGMGMVSGCLD
;
A
#
# COMPACT_ATOMS: atom_id res chain seq x y z
N MET A 1 33.48 -54.99 -44.01
CA MET A 1 32.45 -55.80 -43.35
C MET A 1 31.72 -54.92 -42.35
N VAL A 2 30.57 -54.45 -42.72
CA VAL A 2 29.69 -53.63 -41.91
C VAL A 2 28.65 -54.58 -41.31
N PRO A 3 28.38 -54.56 -39.99
CA PRO A 3 27.32 -55.41 -39.42
C PRO A 3 25.92 -54.89 -39.80
N PRO A 4 24.93 -55.80 -39.93
CA PRO A 4 23.59 -55.43 -40.32
C PRO A 4 22.80 -54.71 -39.19
N PRO A 5 21.76 -53.89 -39.53
CA PRO A 5 20.95 -53.19 -38.58
C PRO A 5 20.00 -54.14 -37.80
N PRO A 6 19.62 -53.79 -36.56
CA PRO A 6 18.68 -54.59 -35.75
C PRO A 6 17.25 -54.48 -36.28
N PRO A 7 16.40 -55.46 -35.99
CA PRO A 7 15.03 -55.54 -36.49
C PRO A 7 14.07 -54.52 -35.78
N PRO A 8 12.98 -54.14 -36.41
CA PRO A 8 12.01 -53.19 -35.87
C PRO A 8 11.27 -53.77 -34.65
N VAL A 9 11.14 -53.00 -33.59
CA VAL A 9 10.34 -53.31 -32.40
C VAL A 9 8.89 -52.99 -32.69
N ASP A 10 8.04 -53.96 -32.56
CA ASP A 10 6.60 -53.87 -32.76
C ASP A 10 5.96 -52.87 -31.78
N ALA A 11 5.24 -51.92 -32.37
CA ALA A 11 4.40 -50.97 -31.65
C ALA A 11 3.12 -51.67 -31.14
N HIS A 12 3.04 -51.93 -29.83
CA HIS A 12 1.77 -52.16 -29.18
C HIS A 12 1.20 -50.87 -28.63
N PRO A 13 -0.09 -50.53 -28.92
CA PRO A 13 -0.72 -49.32 -28.38
C PRO A 13 -1.25 -49.60 -26.99
N HIS A 14 -0.57 -49.21 -25.96
CA HIS A 14 -1.15 -49.09 -24.63
C HIS A 14 -1.90 -47.74 -24.51
N ARG A 15 -3.21 -47.81 -24.79
CA ARG A 15 -4.17 -46.85 -24.27
C ARG A 15 -4.22 -47.02 -22.75
N LEU A 16 -3.82 -46.02 -22.02
CA LEU A 16 -4.19 -45.82 -20.63
C LEU A 16 -3.85 -44.37 -20.25
N PHE A 17 -4.79 -43.47 -20.54
CA PHE A 17 -5.11 -42.33 -19.65
C PHE A 17 -6.39 -41.66 -20.19
N PRO A 18 -7.45 -41.55 -19.37
CA PRO A 18 -8.63 -40.77 -19.76
C PRO A 18 -8.25 -39.29 -19.79
N THR A 19 -8.68 -38.60 -20.83
CA THR A 19 -8.62 -37.15 -20.96
C THR A 19 -9.48 -36.53 -19.85
N GLU A 20 -8.86 -36.08 -18.77
CA GLU A 20 -9.53 -35.24 -17.79
C GLU A 20 -9.47 -33.78 -18.27
N ASP A 21 -10.66 -33.17 -18.32
CA ASP A 21 -10.81 -31.74 -18.58
C ASP A 21 -10.01 -30.92 -17.56
N PRO A 22 -9.38 -29.78 -17.94
CA PRO A 22 -8.59 -28.95 -17.03
C PRO A 22 -9.47 -28.38 -15.93
N PRO A 23 -8.94 -28.25 -14.68
CA PRO A 23 -9.68 -27.66 -13.57
C PRO A 23 -10.00 -26.20 -13.87
N SER A 24 -11.27 -25.85 -13.79
CA SER A 24 -11.76 -24.47 -13.90
C SER A 24 -11.17 -23.59 -12.80
N PRO A 25 -10.88 -22.29 -13.06
CA PRO A 25 -10.21 -21.41 -12.12
C PRO A 25 -11.03 -21.16 -10.85
N LEU A 26 -10.32 -21.13 -9.74
CA LEU A 26 -10.79 -20.82 -8.39
C LEU A 26 -11.39 -19.40 -8.33
N PHE A 27 -12.69 -19.30 -8.39
CA PHE A 27 -13.62 -18.24 -7.96
C PHE A 27 -14.84 -18.17 -8.90
N PRO A 28 -16.07 -18.04 -8.46
CA PRO A 28 -16.70 -17.64 -7.22
C PRO A 28 -17.84 -18.61 -6.78
N ILE A 29 -17.94 -18.97 -5.52
CA ILE A 29 -19.02 -19.85 -5.02
C ILE A 29 -20.04 -19.12 -4.13
N GLU A 30 -19.84 -17.87 -3.74
CA GLU A 30 -20.68 -17.27 -2.68
C GLU A 30 -21.99 -16.62 -3.15
N GLU A 31 -22.20 -16.36 -4.43
CA GLU A 31 -23.38 -15.58 -4.87
C GLU A 31 -24.57 -16.43 -5.38
N LYS A 32 -24.41 -17.75 -5.53
CA LYS A 32 -25.44 -18.61 -6.11
C LYS A 32 -26.32 -19.36 -5.10
N TYR A 33 -26.02 -19.26 -3.81
CA TYR A 33 -26.73 -20.01 -2.76
C TYR A 33 -27.68 -19.17 -1.89
N ARG A 34 -28.03 -17.96 -2.31
CA ARG A 34 -29.00 -17.11 -1.62
C ARG A 34 -30.36 -17.02 -2.32
N GLU A 35 -30.60 -17.81 -3.35
CA GLU A 35 -31.90 -17.92 -3.98
C GLU A 35 -32.62 -19.17 -3.51
N ASP A 36 -33.66 -18.94 -2.69
CA ASP A 36 -34.88 -19.69 -2.42
C ASP A 36 -34.78 -21.24 -2.37
N PRO A 37 -34.85 -21.85 -1.17
CA PRO A 37 -34.87 -23.31 -1.02
C PRO A 37 -36.10 -23.99 -1.67
N ASP A 38 -37.18 -23.26 -1.96
CA ASP A 38 -38.47 -23.83 -2.42
C ASP A 38 -38.58 -23.99 -3.95
N ARG A 39 -37.54 -23.65 -4.72
CA ARG A 39 -37.56 -23.77 -6.20
C ARG A 39 -37.05 -25.08 -6.75
N LEU A 40 -36.71 -26.05 -5.92
CA LEU A 40 -36.17 -27.37 -6.36
C LEU A 40 -37.18 -28.51 -6.28
N VAL A 41 -38.47 -28.22 -6.11
CA VAL A 41 -39.53 -29.23 -6.19
C VAL A 41 -40.33 -29.00 -7.47
N GLY A 42 -39.87 -29.59 -8.55
CA GLY A 42 -40.52 -29.61 -9.85
C GLY A 42 -40.25 -30.94 -10.58
N ASP A 43 -41.24 -31.80 -10.57
CA ASP A 43 -41.50 -32.96 -11.44
C ASP A 43 -40.39 -33.97 -11.79
N GLY A 44 -40.54 -35.16 -11.19
CA GLY A 44 -40.38 -36.48 -11.82
C GLY A 44 -39.10 -36.77 -12.61
N GLY A 45 -37.93 -36.78 -11.99
CA GLY A 45 -36.71 -37.27 -12.63
C GLY A 45 -35.67 -37.67 -11.59
N ALA A 46 -35.01 -38.82 -11.79
CA ALA A 46 -34.08 -39.47 -10.89
C ALA A 46 -33.19 -38.50 -10.09
N ALA A 47 -33.02 -38.77 -8.79
CA ALA A 47 -32.16 -38.02 -7.87
C ALA A 47 -30.79 -37.74 -8.48
N PRO A 48 -30.27 -36.50 -8.39
CA PRO A 48 -28.93 -36.17 -8.92
C PRO A 48 -27.88 -36.98 -8.15
N SER A 49 -27.12 -37.80 -8.91
CA SER A 49 -26.03 -38.60 -8.31
C SER A 49 -24.96 -37.69 -7.70
N CYS A 50 -24.55 -37.94 -6.46
CA CYS A 50 -23.51 -37.20 -5.71
C CYS A 50 -22.12 -37.29 -6.36
N VAL A 51 -21.93 -38.15 -7.37
CA VAL A 51 -20.67 -38.47 -8.05
C VAL A 51 -19.93 -37.22 -8.60
N GLY A 52 -20.65 -36.15 -8.95
CA GLY A 52 -20.02 -34.93 -9.45
C GLY A 52 -19.54 -33.96 -8.35
N HIS A 53 -20.02 -34.09 -7.13
CA HIS A 53 -19.72 -33.20 -6.02
C HIS A 53 -18.68 -33.75 -5.04
N GLU A 54 -18.51 -35.08 -5.00
CA GLU A 54 -17.52 -35.78 -4.15
C GLU A 54 -16.09 -35.34 -4.46
N ARG A 55 -15.76 -34.95 -5.69
CA ARG A 55 -14.45 -34.40 -6.08
C ARG A 55 -14.11 -33.06 -5.45
N ARG A 56 -15.04 -32.38 -4.77
CA ARG A 56 -14.81 -31.08 -4.13
C ARG A 56 -14.75 -31.15 -2.60
N GLY A 57 -14.89 -32.33 -2.00
CA GLY A 57 -14.87 -32.49 -0.54
C GLY A 57 -15.98 -31.74 0.22
N LEU A 58 -17.03 -31.27 -0.50
CA LEU A 58 -18.10 -30.45 0.05
C LEU A 58 -19.35 -31.25 0.48
N LEU A 59 -19.49 -32.48 0.00
CA LEU A 59 -20.64 -33.34 0.30
C LEU A 59 -20.17 -34.80 0.50
N THR A 60 -20.73 -35.48 1.50
CA THR A 60 -20.52 -36.91 1.72
C THR A 60 -21.77 -37.68 1.31
N ASP A 61 -21.61 -38.89 0.76
CA ASP A 61 -22.69 -39.82 0.41
C ASP A 61 -22.96 -40.72 1.64
N ASP A 62 -24.14 -40.53 2.27
CA ASP A 62 -24.63 -41.45 3.30
C ASP A 62 -25.38 -42.59 2.59
N GLY A 63 -24.67 -43.63 2.22
CA GLY A 63 -25.09 -44.77 1.41
C GLY A 63 -26.42 -45.49 1.74
N GLU A 64 -27.23 -45.00 2.68
CA GLU A 64 -28.52 -45.58 3.04
C GLU A 64 -29.74 -44.83 2.48
N ASN A 65 -29.63 -43.51 2.21
CA ASN A 65 -30.80 -42.73 1.75
C ASN A 65 -30.56 -41.86 0.50
N GLY A 66 -29.37 -41.81 -0.08
CA GLY A 66 -29.06 -41.02 -1.29
C GLY A 66 -29.17 -39.48 -1.09
N GLU A 67 -29.20 -39.00 0.15
CA GLU A 67 -29.22 -37.57 0.46
C GLU A 67 -27.80 -37.03 0.56
N CYS A 68 -27.49 -36.05 -0.27
CA CYS A 68 -26.22 -35.31 -0.18
C CYS A 68 -26.25 -34.35 1.02
N ARG A 69 -25.46 -34.61 2.05
CA ARG A 69 -25.28 -33.68 3.17
C ARG A 69 -23.98 -32.89 3.01
N PRO A 70 -23.97 -31.62 3.47
CA PRO A 70 -22.73 -30.88 3.57
C PRO A 70 -21.75 -31.65 4.43
N ALA A 71 -20.51 -31.81 3.97
CA ALA A 71 -19.46 -32.41 4.79
C ALA A 71 -19.32 -31.60 6.07
N GLU A 72 -19.60 -32.22 7.23
CA GLU A 72 -19.29 -31.59 8.53
C GLU A 72 -17.76 -31.53 8.62
N ILE A 73 -17.24 -30.30 8.54
CA ILE A 73 -15.82 -30.04 8.82
C ILE A 73 -15.66 -30.27 10.32
N HIS A 74 -15.18 -31.44 10.71
CA HIS A 74 -14.80 -31.70 12.08
C HIS A 74 -13.73 -30.66 12.48
N GLU A 75 -13.91 -29.99 13.62
CA GLU A 75 -12.93 -29.02 14.14
C GLU A 75 -11.53 -29.63 14.32
N ASP A 76 -11.44 -30.96 14.39
CA ASP A 76 -10.19 -31.72 14.49
C ASP A 76 -9.37 -31.77 13.15
N GLU A 77 -9.95 -31.36 12.01
CA GLU A 77 -9.26 -31.28 10.72
C GLU A 77 -8.60 -29.91 10.44
N ILE A 78 -8.72 -28.95 11.35
CA ILE A 78 -7.96 -27.69 11.22
C ILE A 78 -6.47 -28.06 11.42
N PRO A 79 -5.64 -28.00 10.37
CA PRO A 79 -4.24 -28.39 10.52
C PRO A 79 -3.61 -27.50 11.60
N PRO A 80 -2.85 -28.09 12.54
CA PRO A 80 -2.20 -27.32 13.59
C PRO A 80 -1.39 -26.20 12.95
N LEU A 81 -1.44 -25.01 13.55
CA LEU A 81 -0.65 -23.86 13.09
C LEU A 81 0.79 -24.34 12.87
N PRO A 82 1.39 -24.07 11.71
CA PRO A 82 2.75 -24.52 11.43
C PRO A 82 3.66 -24.04 12.55
N ALA A 83 4.49 -24.95 13.08
CA ALA A 83 5.46 -24.61 14.10
C ALA A 83 6.30 -23.43 13.59
N LEU A 84 6.42 -22.38 14.41
CA LEU A 84 7.24 -21.20 14.11
C LEU A 84 8.69 -21.64 13.90
N ASN A 85 9.03 -21.98 12.66
CA ASN A 85 10.40 -22.29 12.27
C ASN A 85 11.19 -20.98 12.17
N SER A 86 12.46 -20.99 12.56
CA SER A 86 13.33 -19.80 12.49
C SER A 86 13.37 -19.16 11.10
N SER A 87 13.27 -19.98 10.03
CA SER A 87 13.20 -19.51 8.65
C SER A 87 11.90 -18.75 8.35
N LEU A 88 10.78 -19.18 8.90
CA LEU A 88 9.49 -18.49 8.75
C LEU A 88 9.48 -17.18 9.54
N VAL A 89 10.01 -17.18 10.77
CA VAL A 89 10.17 -15.93 11.54
C VAL A 89 11.04 -14.93 10.81
N MET A 90 12.17 -15.37 10.26
CA MET A 90 13.06 -14.53 9.48
C MET A 90 12.37 -13.97 8.22
N LEU A 91 11.60 -14.79 7.52
CA LEU A 91 10.78 -14.36 6.39
C LEU A 91 9.82 -13.22 6.81
N VAL A 92 9.09 -13.41 7.90
CA VAL A 92 8.13 -12.41 8.41
C VAL A 92 8.83 -11.11 8.78
N VAL A 93 9.89 -11.17 9.59
CA VAL A 93 10.61 -9.98 10.07
C VAL A 93 11.21 -9.19 8.92
N THR A 94 11.86 -9.85 7.98
CA THR A 94 12.54 -9.18 6.87
C THR A 94 11.56 -8.61 5.84
N SER A 95 10.47 -9.32 5.56
CA SER A 95 9.42 -8.83 4.67
C SER A 95 8.61 -7.70 5.31
N SER A 96 8.41 -7.75 6.62
CA SER A 96 7.81 -6.66 7.40
C SER A 96 8.67 -5.39 7.37
N ALA A 97 10.01 -5.53 7.31
CA ALA A 97 10.91 -4.39 7.17
C ALA A 97 10.69 -3.63 5.84
N ALA A 98 10.30 -4.32 4.76
CA ALA A 98 9.96 -3.66 3.50
C ALA A 98 8.68 -2.81 3.62
N GLY A 99 7.63 -3.35 4.27
CA GLY A 99 6.42 -2.58 4.57
C GLY A 99 6.70 -1.38 5.49
N PHE A 100 7.50 -1.62 6.55
CA PHE A 100 7.92 -0.56 7.46
C PHE A 100 8.66 0.58 6.74
N LEU A 101 9.60 0.26 5.84
CA LEU A 101 10.35 1.24 5.06
C LEU A 101 9.43 2.12 4.20
N PHE A 102 8.47 1.51 3.51
CA PHE A 102 7.50 2.26 2.71
C PHE A 102 6.69 3.23 3.59
N GLY A 103 6.23 2.74 4.75
CA GLY A 103 5.49 3.58 5.69
C GLY A 103 6.35 4.67 6.32
N TYR A 104 7.59 4.35 6.70
CA TYR A 104 8.52 5.32 7.26
C TYR A 104 8.83 6.45 6.27
N ASP A 105 9.13 6.12 5.00
CA ASP A 105 9.38 7.14 3.97
C ASP A 105 8.18 8.06 3.74
N THR A 106 6.97 7.48 3.71
CA THR A 106 5.74 8.28 3.55
C THR A 106 5.50 9.21 4.74
N GLY A 107 5.67 8.70 5.96
CA GLY A 107 5.39 9.47 7.18
C GLY A 107 6.45 10.51 7.51
N VAL A 108 7.74 10.21 7.25
CA VAL A 108 8.84 11.10 7.63
C VAL A 108 8.85 12.41 6.83
N VAL A 109 8.37 12.36 5.59
CA VAL A 109 8.30 13.55 4.72
C VAL A 109 7.36 14.60 5.31
N SER A 110 6.18 14.20 5.77
CA SER A 110 5.23 15.11 6.39
C SER A 110 5.85 15.92 7.52
N GLY A 111 6.65 15.27 8.39
CA GLY A 111 7.27 15.97 9.51
C GLY A 111 8.58 16.68 9.17
N ALA A 112 9.27 16.26 8.10
CA ALA A 112 10.53 16.90 7.70
C ALA A 112 10.31 18.11 6.77
N LEU A 113 9.19 18.13 6.03
CA LEU A 113 8.94 19.11 4.98
C LEU A 113 8.92 20.56 5.46
N PRO A 114 8.27 20.92 6.60
CA PRO A 114 8.36 22.28 7.15
C PRO A 114 9.80 22.70 7.42
N SER A 115 10.57 21.87 8.13
CA SER A 115 11.97 22.17 8.45
C SER A 115 12.87 22.23 7.21
N ILE A 116 12.59 21.46 6.15
CA ILE A 116 13.31 21.51 4.85
C ILE A 116 13.00 22.82 4.14
N ARG A 117 11.72 23.23 4.11
CA ARG A 117 11.26 24.47 3.50
C ARG A 117 12.00 25.66 4.09
N HIS A 118 12.03 25.78 5.43
CA HIS A 118 12.76 26.85 6.13
C HIS A 118 14.27 26.81 5.87
N PHE A 119 14.88 25.62 5.89
CA PHE A 119 16.34 25.51 5.75
C PHE A 119 16.86 25.80 4.33
N LEU A 120 16.12 25.36 3.31
CA LEU A 120 16.52 25.49 1.89
C LEU A 120 15.77 26.64 1.18
N HIS A 121 14.91 27.39 1.86
CA HIS A 121 14.07 28.46 1.29
C HIS A 121 13.34 27.98 0.03
N LEU A 122 12.59 26.86 0.16
CA LEU A 122 11.93 26.23 -0.99
C LEU A 122 10.68 27.01 -1.40
N SER A 123 10.54 27.24 -2.71
CA SER A 123 9.26 27.67 -3.27
C SER A 123 8.23 26.53 -3.21
N PRO A 124 6.91 26.80 -3.24
CA PRO A 124 5.86 25.77 -3.22
C PRO A 124 6.03 24.71 -4.32
N VAL A 125 6.48 25.09 -5.51
CA VAL A 125 6.76 24.15 -6.62
C VAL A 125 7.94 23.23 -6.31
N GLN A 126 8.95 23.74 -5.63
CA GLN A 126 10.11 22.95 -5.21
C GLN A 126 9.74 21.97 -4.10
N GLU A 127 8.88 22.38 -3.17
CA GLU A 127 8.34 21.52 -2.12
C GLU A 127 7.57 20.33 -2.73
N GLU A 128 6.66 20.60 -3.68
CA GLU A 128 5.97 19.55 -4.42
C GLU A 128 6.92 18.64 -5.19
N ALA A 129 7.99 19.17 -5.76
CA ALA A 129 9.00 18.37 -6.47
C ALA A 129 9.75 17.41 -5.53
N VAL A 130 10.02 17.79 -4.29
CA VAL A 130 10.61 16.91 -3.26
C VAL A 130 9.68 15.73 -2.97
N VAL A 131 8.37 15.96 -2.85
CA VAL A 131 7.39 14.90 -2.58
C VAL A 131 7.15 14.04 -3.81
N SER A 132 6.83 14.66 -4.95
CA SER A 132 6.41 13.97 -6.17
C SER A 132 7.52 13.16 -6.84
N SER A 133 8.79 13.56 -6.69
CA SER A 133 9.94 12.84 -7.28
C SER A 133 10.02 11.38 -6.81
N THR A 134 9.75 11.11 -5.54
CA THR A 134 9.72 9.73 -5.02
C THR A 134 8.57 8.93 -5.61
N VAL A 135 7.38 9.52 -5.69
CA VAL A 135 6.18 8.85 -6.23
C VAL A 135 6.37 8.55 -7.72
N ALA A 136 6.90 9.51 -8.48
CA ALA A 136 7.18 9.32 -9.91
C ALA A 136 8.22 8.21 -10.15
N ALA A 137 9.32 8.20 -9.40
CA ALA A 137 10.31 7.14 -9.48
C ALA A 137 9.72 5.78 -9.05
N CYS A 138 8.92 5.72 -7.98
CA CYS A 138 8.24 4.52 -7.53
C CYS A 138 7.35 3.93 -8.64
N PHE A 139 6.58 4.76 -9.33
CA PHE A 139 5.74 4.34 -10.45
C PHE A 139 6.58 3.72 -11.58
N LEU A 140 7.64 4.37 -12.02
CA LEU A 140 8.50 3.88 -13.10
C LEU A 140 9.19 2.56 -12.73
N PHE A 141 9.74 2.48 -11.53
CA PHE A 141 10.47 1.29 -11.09
C PHE A 141 9.56 0.13 -10.69
N SER A 142 8.30 0.36 -10.34
CA SER A 142 7.32 -0.71 -10.15
C SER A 142 7.01 -1.44 -11.46
N LEU A 143 6.94 -0.73 -12.59
CA LEU A 143 6.78 -1.33 -13.93
C LEU A 143 7.98 -2.20 -14.31
N ILE A 144 9.19 -1.71 -14.03
CA ILE A 144 10.43 -2.46 -14.25
C ILE A 144 10.51 -3.66 -13.30
N GLY A 145 10.06 -3.50 -12.06
CA GLY A 145 10.08 -4.54 -11.02
C GLY A 145 9.35 -5.81 -11.41
N GLY A 146 8.22 -5.71 -12.09
CA GLY A 146 7.48 -6.88 -12.59
C GLY A 146 8.32 -7.73 -13.56
N HIS A 147 9.01 -7.10 -14.51
CA HIS A 147 9.91 -7.79 -15.43
C HIS A 147 11.15 -8.34 -14.72
N ALA A 148 11.76 -7.56 -13.83
CA ALA A 148 12.93 -7.98 -13.07
C ALA A 148 12.64 -9.20 -12.17
N ASN A 149 11.49 -9.25 -11.52
CA ASN A 149 11.03 -10.38 -10.71
C ASN A 149 10.96 -11.68 -11.51
N ASN A 150 10.46 -11.62 -12.73
CA ASN A 150 10.35 -12.80 -13.58
C ASN A 150 11.72 -13.27 -14.11
N THR A 151 12.61 -12.33 -14.41
CA THR A 151 13.91 -12.61 -15.02
C THR A 151 14.95 -13.06 -13.98
N TYR A 152 15.09 -12.30 -12.90
CA TYR A 152 16.17 -12.50 -11.92
C TYR A 152 15.73 -13.23 -10.64
N GLY A 153 14.42 -13.30 -10.39
CA GLY A 153 13.88 -13.83 -9.13
C GLY A 153 13.56 -12.73 -8.12
N ARG A 154 12.91 -13.12 -7.04
CA ARG A 154 12.40 -12.17 -6.04
C ARG A 154 13.50 -11.69 -5.10
N ARG A 155 14.35 -12.61 -4.65
CA ARG A 155 15.43 -12.32 -3.70
C ARG A 155 16.43 -11.28 -4.24
N PRO A 156 17.03 -11.40 -5.44
CA PRO A 156 17.94 -10.39 -5.97
C PRO A 156 17.27 -9.02 -6.15
N VAL A 157 16.00 -8.98 -6.56
CA VAL A 157 15.27 -7.73 -6.75
C VAL A 157 15.09 -7.00 -5.41
N VAL A 158 14.71 -7.70 -4.33
CA VAL A 158 14.59 -7.09 -3.00
C VAL A 158 15.96 -6.66 -2.45
N LEU A 159 17.02 -7.44 -2.65
CA LEU A 159 18.38 -7.05 -2.26
C LEU A 159 18.84 -5.77 -2.98
N THR A 160 18.56 -5.68 -4.29
CA THR A 160 18.85 -4.48 -5.07
C THR A 160 18.01 -3.29 -4.58
N ALA A 161 16.72 -3.50 -4.29
CA ALA A 161 15.86 -2.48 -3.73
C ALA A 161 16.37 -1.97 -2.37
N ALA A 162 16.81 -2.88 -1.48
CA ALA A 162 17.40 -2.52 -0.19
C ALA A 162 18.67 -1.68 -0.33
N ALA A 163 19.56 -2.06 -1.26
CA ALA A 163 20.80 -1.32 -1.53
C ALA A 163 20.51 0.09 -2.10
N ILE A 164 19.57 0.18 -3.05
CA ILE A 164 19.15 1.47 -3.63
C ILE A 164 18.53 2.34 -2.54
N PHE A 165 17.66 1.79 -1.71
CA PHE A 165 17.02 2.51 -0.60
C PHE A 165 18.07 3.02 0.39
N PHE A 166 19.02 2.16 0.78
CA PHE A 166 20.11 2.52 1.68
C PHE A 166 20.92 3.70 1.14
N VAL A 167 21.37 3.63 -0.11
CA VAL A 167 22.14 4.71 -0.77
C VAL A 167 21.32 5.99 -0.83
N GLY A 168 20.04 5.90 -1.19
CA GLY A 168 19.15 7.07 -1.25
C GLY A 168 18.94 7.72 0.11
N ALA A 169 18.72 6.93 1.17
CA ALA A 169 18.55 7.43 2.53
C ALA A 169 19.81 8.13 3.05
N VAL A 170 21.00 7.55 2.83
CA VAL A 170 22.27 8.21 3.16
C VAL A 170 22.44 9.51 2.37
N SER A 171 22.13 9.48 1.06
CA SER A 171 22.20 10.66 0.19
C SER A 171 21.33 11.81 0.69
N MET A 172 20.10 11.51 1.12
CA MET A 172 19.21 12.52 1.70
C MET A 172 19.71 13.06 3.03
N GLY A 173 20.25 12.18 3.90
CA GLY A 173 20.80 12.59 5.20
C GLY A 173 21.99 13.55 5.09
N VAL A 174 22.75 13.54 4.00
CA VAL A 174 23.88 14.46 3.75
C VAL A 174 23.56 15.53 2.71
N ALA A 175 22.32 15.71 2.30
CA ALA A 175 21.93 16.60 1.20
C ALA A 175 22.31 18.07 1.50
N PRO A 176 23.17 18.71 0.66
CA PRO A 176 23.55 20.10 0.84
C PRO A 176 22.63 21.09 0.11
N SER A 177 21.81 20.60 -0.83
CA SER A 177 21.00 21.45 -1.70
C SER A 177 19.72 20.77 -2.14
N PHE A 178 18.77 21.54 -2.65
CA PHE A 178 17.50 21.06 -3.22
C PHE A 178 17.70 19.99 -4.29
N GLY A 179 18.57 20.23 -5.29
CA GLY A 179 18.80 19.26 -6.37
C GLY A 179 19.35 17.92 -5.87
N TRP A 180 20.20 17.94 -4.85
CA TRP A 180 20.70 16.72 -4.22
C TRP A 180 19.62 15.97 -3.47
N LEU A 181 18.75 16.71 -2.75
CA LEU A 181 17.62 16.13 -2.03
C LEU A 181 16.64 15.45 -2.99
N VAL A 182 16.26 16.10 -4.10
CA VAL A 182 15.40 15.53 -5.15
C VAL A 182 16.04 14.29 -5.77
N ALA A 183 17.35 14.30 -6.03
CA ALA A 183 18.07 13.13 -6.53
C ALA A 183 18.01 11.96 -5.52
N GLY A 184 18.24 12.24 -4.23
CA GLY A 184 18.10 11.25 -3.15
C GLY A 184 16.68 10.68 -3.06
N ARG A 185 15.65 11.53 -3.14
CA ARG A 185 14.23 11.16 -3.17
C ARG A 185 13.89 10.27 -4.37
N THR A 186 14.44 10.57 -5.55
CA THR A 186 14.27 9.75 -6.75
C THR A 186 14.90 8.36 -6.57
N VAL A 187 16.10 8.29 -5.98
CA VAL A 187 16.76 7.01 -5.69
C VAL A 187 15.96 6.19 -4.68
N VAL A 188 15.49 6.81 -3.58
CA VAL A 188 14.60 6.13 -2.61
C VAL A 188 13.34 5.62 -3.29
N GLY A 189 12.69 6.44 -4.14
CA GLY A 189 11.51 6.06 -4.90
C GLY A 189 11.72 4.84 -5.78
N ALA A 190 12.90 4.70 -6.41
CA ALA A 190 13.26 3.52 -7.17
C ALA A 190 13.32 2.26 -6.28
N GLY A 191 13.90 2.36 -5.08
CA GLY A 191 13.93 1.28 -4.09
C GLY A 191 12.52 0.89 -3.60
N VAL A 192 11.68 1.90 -3.31
CA VAL A 192 10.28 1.70 -2.93
C VAL A 192 9.51 0.98 -4.04
N GLY A 193 9.64 1.42 -5.30
CA GLY A 193 8.93 0.83 -6.44
C GLY A 193 9.26 -0.65 -6.66
N LEU A 194 10.52 -1.03 -6.50
CA LEU A 194 10.96 -2.43 -6.60
C LEU A 194 10.47 -3.27 -5.41
N SER A 195 10.58 -2.75 -4.18
CA SER A 195 10.27 -3.51 -2.97
C SER A 195 8.77 -3.66 -2.70
N SER A 196 7.96 -2.64 -2.99
CA SER A 196 6.51 -2.63 -2.73
C SER A 196 5.75 -3.72 -3.50
N LEU A 197 6.20 -4.03 -4.72
CA LEU A 197 5.65 -5.13 -5.51
C LEU A 197 6.23 -6.49 -5.07
N THR A 198 7.56 -6.54 -4.84
CA THR A 198 8.27 -7.80 -4.69
C THR A 198 8.09 -8.42 -3.30
N ALA A 199 8.08 -7.62 -2.22
CA ALA A 199 8.03 -8.15 -0.87
C ALA A 199 6.70 -8.87 -0.54
N PRO A 200 5.50 -8.32 -0.84
CA PRO A 200 4.25 -9.04 -0.65
C PRO A 200 4.16 -10.31 -1.51
N MET A 201 4.63 -10.24 -2.78
CA MET A 201 4.67 -11.39 -3.68
C MET A 201 5.58 -12.48 -3.13
N TYR A 202 6.77 -12.14 -2.63
CA TYR A 202 7.69 -13.10 -2.03
C TYR A 202 7.07 -13.80 -0.81
N VAL A 203 6.40 -13.03 0.07
CA VAL A 203 5.66 -13.61 1.21
C VAL A 203 4.56 -14.55 0.75
N ALA A 204 3.75 -14.14 -0.23
CA ALA A 204 2.67 -14.97 -0.76
C ALA A 204 3.15 -16.27 -1.38
N GLU A 205 4.35 -16.28 -1.98
CA GLU A 205 4.96 -17.46 -2.60
C GLU A 205 5.71 -18.38 -1.60
N CYS A 206 6.21 -17.83 -0.50
CA CYS A 206 7.00 -18.56 0.49
C CYS A 206 6.20 -18.99 1.73
N ALA A 207 5.08 -18.34 2.03
CA ALA A 207 4.29 -18.61 3.22
C ALA A 207 3.41 -19.86 3.06
N PRO A 208 3.28 -20.69 4.12
CA PRO A 208 2.31 -21.79 4.15
C PRO A 208 0.90 -21.29 3.89
N SER A 209 0.10 -22.05 3.13
CA SER A 209 -1.27 -21.71 2.75
C SER A 209 -2.16 -21.30 3.94
N ALA A 210 -2.01 -22.01 5.09
CA ALA A 210 -2.79 -21.76 6.31
C ALA A 210 -2.57 -20.37 6.94
N VAL A 211 -1.42 -19.72 6.72
CA VAL A 211 -1.07 -18.43 7.34
C VAL A 211 -0.74 -17.34 6.31
N ARG A 212 -0.77 -17.66 5.02
CA ARG A 212 -0.38 -16.77 3.91
C ARG A 212 -1.09 -15.43 3.96
N GLY A 213 -2.42 -15.42 4.07
CA GLY A 213 -3.20 -14.19 4.14
C GLY A 213 -2.80 -13.32 5.33
N ARG A 214 -2.65 -13.91 6.52
CA ARG A 214 -2.23 -13.17 7.74
C ARG A 214 -0.85 -12.55 7.59
N LEU A 215 0.09 -13.24 6.93
CA LEU A 215 1.46 -12.74 6.75
C LEU A 215 1.51 -11.61 5.71
N VAL A 216 0.76 -11.71 4.61
CA VAL A 216 0.66 -10.64 3.60
C VAL A 216 0.01 -9.41 4.21
N THR A 217 -1.10 -9.56 4.93
CA THR A 217 -1.75 -8.45 5.64
C THR A 217 -0.83 -7.86 6.72
N GLY A 218 0.01 -8.69 7.36
CA GLY A 218 1.04 -8.25 8.31
C GLY A 218 2.06 -7.29 7.69
N VAL A 219 2.51 -7.53 6.46
CA VAL A 219 3.39 -6.60 5.74
C VAL A 219 2.72 -5.24 5.55
N SER A 220 1.43 -5.23 5.22
CA SER A 220 0.66 -3.99 5.06
C SER A 220 0.42 -3.27 6.39
N ALA A 221 0.20 -3.99 7.49
CA ALA A 221 0.11 -3.40 8.82
C ALA A 221 1.44 -2.71 9.23
N MET A 222 2.58 -3.26 8.81
CA MET A 222 3.88 -2.64 9.08
C MET A 222 4.10 -1.31 8.35
N ILE A 223 3.35 -1.02 7.28
CA ILE A 223 3.33 0.31 6.66
C ILE A 223 2.84 1.34 7.68
N THR A 224 1.73 1.08 8.35
CA THR A 224 1.18 2.03 9.35
C THR A 224 2.08 2.15 10.58
N VAL A 225 2.75 1.07 11.00
CA VAL A 225 3.75 1.12 12.07
C VAL A 225 4.94 2.00 11.66
N GLY A 226 5.38 1.89 10.40
CA GLY A 226 6.42 2.76 9.84
C GLY A 226 6.04 4.23 9.86
N GLN A 227 4.80 4.56 9.47
CA GLN A 227 4.26 5.93 9.48
C GLN A 227 4.22 6.51 10.91
N VAL A 228 3.70 5.75 11.88
CA VAL A 228 3.68 6.18 13.29
C VAL A 228 5.10 6.42 13.81
N THR A 229 6.02 5.49 13.52
CA THR A 229 7.42 5.64 13.95
C THR A 229 8.07 6.86 13.32
N ALA A 230 7.81 7.11 12.04
CA ALA A 230 8.29 8.31 11.33
C ALA A 230 7.77 9.60 11.97
N GLY A 231 6.49 9.65 12.30
CA GLY A 231 5.88 10.80 12.99
C GLY A 231 6.49 11.05 14.37
N ILE A 232 6.74 9.99 15.16
CA ILE A 232 7.42 10.11 16.46
C ILE A 232 8.84 10.62 16.28
N VAL A 233 9.60 10.06 15.33
CA VAL A 233 10.98 10.51 15.03
C VAL A 233 10.98 11.97 14.59
N ALA A 234 10.04 12.36 13.73
CA ALA A 234 9.89 13.74 13.29
C ALA A 234 9.61 14.67 14.49
N GLY A 235 8.61 14.35 15.33
CA GLY A 235 8.29 15.15 16.51
C GLY A 235 9.45 15.32 17.50
N LEU A 236 10.31 14.30 17.66
CA LEU A 236 11.49 14.35 18.52
C LEU A 236 12.65 15.18 17.94
N LEU A 237 12.71 15.32 16.62
CA LEU A 237 13.78 15.99 15.89
C LEU A 237 13.38 17.38 15.36
N THR A 238 12.09 17.71 15.35
CA THR A 238 11.60 19.07 15.03
C THR A 238 12.18 20.09 15.99
N GLY A 239 12.56 21.26 15.49
CA GLY A 239 13.22 22.33 16.26
C GLY A 239 14.70 22.12 16.54
N LYS A 240 15.32 21.04 16.01
CA LYS A 240 16.77 20.84 16.09
C LYS A 240 17.44 21.26 14.78
N ASP A 241 18.55 21.99 14.87
CA ASP A 241 19.32 22.39 13.69
C ASP A 241 19.70 21.18 12.83
N GLY A 242 19.25 21.18 11.58
CA GLY A 242 19.49 20.07 10.66
C GLY A 242 18.76 18.76 11.02
N GLY A 243 17.76 18.80 11.91
CA GLY A 243 16.99 17.63 12.36
C GLY A 243 16.39 16.82 11.22
N TRP A 244 15.93 17.47 10.16
CA TRP A 244 15.39 16.83 8.97
C TRP A 244 16.37 15.86 8.27
N ARG A 245 17.68 16.11 8.34
CA ARG A 245 18.70 15.20 7.80
C ARG A 245 18.72 13.89 8.54
N TYR A 246 18.61 13.93 9.87
CA TYR A 246 18.52 12.72 10.69
C TYR A 246 17.20 12.00 10.49
N MET A 247 16.07 12.73 10.32
CA MET A 247 14.77 12.14 10.01
C MET A 247 14.85 11.31 8.75
N LEU A 248 15.35 11.87 7.65
CA LEU A 248 15.47 11.19 6.36
C LEU A 248 16.57 10.10 6.37
N GLY A 249 17.71 10.38 7.01
CA GLY A 249 18.85 9.47 7.07
C GLY A 249 18.59 8.22 7.90
N LEU A 250 17.70 8.27 8.90
CA LEU A 250 17.41 7.15 9.78
C LEU A 250 16.75 5.96 9.04
N ALA A 251 16.14 6.20 7.87
CA ALA A 251 15.66 5.15 6.97
C ALA A 251 16.75 4.15 6.54
N THR A 252 18.02 4.52 6.69
CA THR A 252 19.18 3.65 6.45
C THR A 252 19.15 2.40 7.34
N VAL A 253 18.69 2.52 8.60
CA VAL A 253 18.67 1.40 9.54
C VAL A 253 17.72 0.28 9.10
N PRO A 254 16.41 0.52 8.88
CA PRO A 254 15.52 -0.53 8.43
C PRO A 254 15.86 -1.04 7.01
N SER A 255 16.46 -0.23 6.14
CA SER A 255 16.92 -0.70 4.82
C SER A 255 18.10 -1.68 4.95
N ALA A 256 19.03 -1.45 5.87
CA ALA A 256 20.10 -2.38 6.19
C ALA A 256 19.55 -3.69 6.78
N VAL A 257 18.58 -3.61 7.70
CA VAL A 257 17.91 -4.79 8.26
C VAL A 257 17.23 -5.62 7.16
N MET A 258 16.51 -4.96 6.25
CA MET A 258 15.91 -5.62 5.09
C MET A 258 16.98 -6.31 4.22
N GLY A 259 18.05 -5.61 3.85
CA GLY A 259 19.11 -6.15 3.00
C GLY A 259 19.83 -7.34 3.64
N ILE A 260 20.25 -7.22 4.90
CA ILE A 260 20.91 -8.29 5.65
C ILE A 260 19.97 -9.50 5.78
N GLY A 261 18.72 -9.27 6.12
CA GLY A 261 17.75 -10.34 6.28
C GLY A 261 17.49 -11.12 4.99
N PHE A 262 17.27 -10.42 3.88
CA PHE A 262 17.07 -11.07 2.58
C PHE A 262 18.33 -11.77 2.05
N PHE A 263 19.51 -11.38 2.52
CA PHE A 263 20.74 -12.09 2.17
C PHE A 263 20.75 -13.55 2.67
N PHE A 264 20.11 -13.84 3.79
CA PHE A 264 20.02 -15.19 4.36
C PHE A 264 18.77 -15.97 3.93
N LEU A 265 17.79 -15.31 3.33
CA LEU A 265 16.57 -15.96 2.84
C LEU A 265 16.82 -16.70 1.51
N PRO A 266 16.13 -17.83 1.28
CA PRO A 266 16.19 -18.54 0.00
C PRO A 266 15.44 -17.78 -1.08
N GLU A 267 15.55 -18.23 -2.34
CA GLU A 267 14.72 -17.74 -3.44
C GLU A 267 13.29 -18.30 -3.38
N SER A 268 12.33 -17.67 -4.05
CA SER A 268 10.96 -18.13 -4.12
C SER A 268 10.84 -19.55 -4.71
N PRO A 269 10.11 -20.47 -4.06
CA PRO A 269 9.91 -21.82 -4.59
C PRO A 269 9.14 -21.82 -5.91
N ARG A 270 8.21 -20.88 -6.11
CA ARG A 270 7.47 -20.73 -7.38
C ARG A 270 8.39 -20.29 -8.51
N TRP A 271 9.29 -19.35 -8.27
CA TRP A 271 10.26 -18.91 -9.28
C TRP A 271 11.28 -20.01 -9.61
N LEU A 272 11.75 -20.75 -8.60
CA LEU A 272 12.66 -21.89 -8.81
C LEU A 272 12.00 -22.97 -9.67
N ALA A 273 10.75 -23.31 -9.41
CA ALA A 273 9.98 -24.27 -10.20
C ALA A 273 9.78 -23.77 -11.64
N ALA A 274 9.42 -22.48 -11.82
CA ALA A 274 9.28 -21.85 -13.13
C ALA A 274 10.59 -21.85 -13.94
N SER A 275 11.74 -21.74 -13.24
CA SER A 275 13.08 -21.81 -13.83
C SER A 275 13.58 -23.23 -14.09
N GLY A 276 12.78 -24.28 -13.79
CA GLY A 276 13.13 -25.69 -13.96
C GLY A 276 13.99 -26.27 -12.81
N ARG A 277 14.24 -25.52 -11.74
CA ARG A 277 15.06 -25.91 -10.57
C ARG A 277 14.18 -26.56 -9.49
N THR A 278 13.46 -27.64 -9.86
CA THR A 278 12.45 -28.28 -9.00
C THR A 278 13.00 -28.89 -7.73
N ALA A 279 14.23 -29.44 -7.77
CA ALA A 279 14.89 -29.99 -6.57
C ALA A 279 15.16 -28.90 -5.52
N GLU A 280 15.57 -27.71 -5.95
CA GLU A 280 15.79 -26.58 -5.05
C GLU A 280 14.47 -26.02 -4.52
N ALA A 281 13.43 -25.95 -5.36
CA ALA A 281 12.09 -25.56 -4.92
C ALA A 281 11.57 -26.47 -3.80
N SER A 282 11.74 -27.80 -3.94
CA SER A 282 11.40 -28.78 -2.91
C SER A 282 12.19 -28.57 -1.62
N ALA A 283 13.50 -28.33 -1.72
CA ALA A 283 14.35 -28.08 -0.56
C ALA A 283 13.95 -26.80 0.19
N VAL A 284 13.59 -25.74 -0.53
CA VAL A 284 13.11 -24.48 0.05
C VAL A 284 11.77 -24.67 0.78
N LEU A 285 10.79 -25.34 0.14
CA LEU A 285 9.50 -25.64 0.77
C LEU A 285 9.69 -26.48 2.05
N THR A 286 10.53 -27.51 2.01
CA THR A 286 10.84 -28.33 3.19
C THR A 286 11.52 -27.51 4.29
N LYS A 287 12.39 -26.57 3.93
CA LYS A 287 13.05 -25.65 4.89
C LYS A 287 12.07 -24.69 5.55
N LEU A 288 11.10 -24.17 4.81
CA LEU A 288 10.13 -23.18 5.30
C LEU A 288 8.96 -23.82 6.05
N HIS A 289 8.43 -24.92 5.54
CA HIS A 289 7.20 -25.56 6.05
C HIS A 289 7.49 -26.79 6.92
N GLY A 290 8.73 -27.25 6.97
CA GLY A 290 9.12 -28.50 7.62
C GLY A 290 8.91 -29.73 6.72
N PRO A 291 9.38 -30.92 7.14
CA PRO A 291 9.23 -32.17 6.41
C PRO A 291 7.80 -32.72 6.62
N THR A 292 6.79 -32.08 6.03
CA THR A 292 5.38 -32.44 6.18
C THR A 292 4.78 -32.89 4.85
N PRO A 293 3.73 -33.77 4.85
CA PRO A 293 2.99 -34.12 3.64
C PRO A 293 2.44 -32.89 2.91
N THR A 294 2.12 -31.83 3.65
CA THR A 294 1.67 -30.54 3.12
C THR A 294 2.72 -29.86 2.22
N ALA A 295 4.01 -29.97 2.51
CA ALA A 295 5.07 -29.42 1.66
C ALA A 295 5.12 -30.12 0.27
N ALA A 296 4.89 -31.42 0.22
CA ALA A 296 4.82 -32.17 -1.04
C ALA A 296 3.57 -31.83 -1.85
N ALA A 297 2.42 -31.70 -1.17
CA ALA A 297 1.17 -31.28 -1.80
C ALA A 297 1.27 -29.84 -2.35
N GLU A 298 1.92 -28.94 -1.62
CA GLU A 298 2.13 -27.56 -2.06
C GLU A 298 3.13 -27.48 -3.24
N LEU A 299 4.16 -28.33 -3.24
CA LEU A 299 5.05 -28.45 -4.40
C LEU A 299 4.28 -28.91 -5.65
N SER A 300 3.42 -29.92 -5.53
CA SER A 300 2.62 -30.40 -6.67
C SER A 300 1.68 -29.34 -7.20
N SER A 301 1.07 -28.54 -6.32
CA SER A 301 0.21 -27.41 -6.72
C SER A 301 1.00 -26.29 -7.43
N VAL A 302 2.21 -25.99 -6.96
CA VAL A 302 3.10 -25.01 -7.60
C VAL A 302 3.54 -25.50 -8.97
N LEU A 303 3.90 -26.78 -9.11
CA LEU A 303 4.30 -27.36 -10.40
C LEU A 303 3.14 -27.36 -11.40
N ALA A 304 1.94 -27.74 -10.97
CA ALA A 304 0.74 -27.70 -11.81
C ALA A 304 0.43 -26.27 -12.30
N ALA A 305 0.57 -25.26 -11.42
CA ALA A 305 0.38 -23.87 -11.81
C ALA A 305 1.44 -23.39 -12.81
N VAL A 306 2.70 -23.78 -12.63
CA VAL A 306 3.80 -23.44 -13.55
C VAL A 306 3.63 -24.12 -14.91
N GLU A 307 3.14 -25.36 -14.92
CA GLU A 307 2.87 -26.09 -16.16
C GLU A 307 1.72 -25.45 -16.93
N PHE A 308 0.66 -25.03 -16.24
CA PHE A 308 -0.45 -24.25 -16.83
C PHE A 308 0.04 -22.93 -17.45
N ASP A 309 0.93 -22.20 -16.76
CA ASP A 309 1.50 -20.94 -17.26
C ASP A 309 2.43 -21.15 -18.48
N ARG A 310 2.95 -22.37 -18.68
CA ARG A 310 3.82 -22.75 -19.81
C ARG A 310 3.08 -23.25 -21.05
N ASP A 311 1.77 -23.45 -20.97
CA ASP A 311 0.98 -23.93 -22.10
C ASP A 311 1.14 -22.99 -23.31
N PRO A 312 1.53 -23.51 -24.50
CA PRO A 312 1.67 -22.71 -25.73
C PRO A 312 0.39 -21.99 -26.16
N ALA A 313 -0.77 -22.44 -25.66
CA ALA A 313 -2.04 -21.77 -25.88
C ALA A 313 -2.14 -20.42 -25.17
N HIS A 314 -1.27 -20.18 -24.17
CA HIS A 314 -1.23 -18.91 -23.44
C HIS A 314 -0.30 -17.90 -24.12
N PRO A 315 -0.69 -16.62 -24.16
CA PRO A 315 0.07 -15.61 -24.90
C PRO A 315 1.43 -15.34 -24.26
N VAL A 316 2.50 -15.56 -25.05
CA VAL A 316 3.87 -15.24 -24.65
C VAL A 316 4.11 -13.74 -24.84
N GLY A 317 4.49 -13.05 -23.76
CA GLY A 317 4.84 -11.63 -23.76
C GLY A 317 3.85 -10.75 -22.98
N PRO A 318 4.36 -9.69 -22.29
CA PRO A 318 3.57 -8.92 -21.33
C PRO A 318 2.38 -8.19 -21.97
N LEU A 319 2.56 -7.67 -23.18
CA LEU A 319 1.48 -6.96 -23.88
C LEU A 319 0.37 -7.90 -24.33
N ARG A 320 0.73 -9.07 -24.85
CA ARG A 320 -0.26 -10.09 -25.28
C ARG A 320 -0.99 -10.68 -24.08
N ALA A 321 -0.28 -10.93 -22.97
CA ALA A 321 -0.88 -11.38 -21.72
C ALA A 321 -1.89 -10.35 -21.18
N LEU A 322 -1.57 -9.05 -21.25
CA LEU A 322 -2.50 -7.99 -20.86
C LEU A 322 -3.74 -7.97 -21.78
N VAL A 323 -3.55 -8.05 -23.09
CA VAL A 323 -4.67 -8.09 -24.06
C VAL A 323 -5.54 -9.31 -23.84
N SER A 324 -4.95 -10.48 -23.61
CA SER A 324 -5.66 -11.71 -23.28
C SER A 324 -6.46 -11.58 -21.99
N ALA A 325 -5.86 -11.05 -20.92
CA ALA A 325 -6.53 -10.84 -19.64
C ALA A 325 -7.71 -9.85 -19.74
N VAL A 326 -7.62 -8.84 -20.60
CA VAL A 326 -8.71 -7.90 -20.86
C VAL A 326 -9.80 -8.53 -21.74
N SER A 327 -9.44 -9.46 -22.63
CA SER A 327 -10.36 -10.11 -23.56
C SER A 327 -11.15 -11.26 -22.93
N ASP A 328 -10.59 -11.93 -21.91
CA ASP A 328 -11.24 -13.02 -21.20
C ASP A 328 -12.28 -12.46 -20.19
N PRO A 329 -13.59 -12.78 -20.32
CA PRO A 329 -14.63 -12.16 -19.50
C PRO A 329 -14.47 -12.31 -17.99
N PRO A 330 -14.16 -13.49 -17.41
CA PRO A 330 -13.96 -13.62 -15.97
C PRO A 330 -12.74 -12.86 -15.47
N THR A 331 -11.60 -12.95 -16.16
CA THR A 331 -10.36 -12.27 -15.81
C THR A 331 -10.50 -10.75 -15.95
N SER A 332 -11.20 -10.29 -16.99
CA SER A 332 -11.49 -8.86 -17.20
C SER A 332 -12.37 -8.26 -16.10
N ARG A 333 -13.33 -9.03 -15.56
CA ARG A 333 -14.15 -8.56 -14.42
C ARG A 333 -13.30 -8.44 -13.15
N ALA A 334 -12.48 -9.44 -12.84
CA ALA A 334 -11.57 -9.40 -11.70
C ALA A 334 -10.56 -8.24 -11.80
N LEU A 335 -9.97 -8.04 -12.98
CA LEU A 335 -9.03 -6.96 -13.26
C LEU A 335 -9.68 -5.59 -13.08
N ARG A 336 -10.89 -5.39 -13.65
CA ARG A 336 -11.63 -4.12 -13.50
C ARG A 336 -12.00 -3.84 -12.06
N LEU A 337 -12.39 -4.86 -11.30
CA LEU A 337 -12.71 -4.70 -9.88
C LEU A 337 -11.46 -4.33 -9.08
N GLY A 338 -10.36 -5.07 -9.23
CA GLY A 338 -9.11 -4.80 -8.52
C GLY A 338 -8.52 -3.44 -8.88
N CYS A 339 -8.37 -3.13 -10.17
CA CYS A 339 -7.88 -1.82 -10.61
C CYS A 339 -8.83 -0.68 -10.19
N GLY A 340 -10.13 -0.91 -10.22
CA GLY A 340 -11.13 0.08 -9.80
C GLY A 340 -11.04 0.39 -8.31
N LEU A 341 -10.89 -0.63 -7.45
CA LEU A 341 -10.70 -0.45 -6.02
C LEU A 341 -9.39 0.27 -5.71
N MET A 342 -8.28 -0.10 -6.37
CA MET A 342 -7.00 0.59 -6.20
C MET A 342 -7.05 2.04 -6.68
N ALA A 343 -7.69 2.32 -7.81
CA ALA A 343 -7.89 3.68 -8.30
C ALA A 343 -8.75 4.50 -7.32
N LEU A 344 -9.83 3.93 -6.82
CA LEU A 344 -10.69 4.58 -5.83
C LEU A 344 -9.93 4.88 -4.54
N GLN A 345 -9.11 3.95 -4.06
CA GLN A 345 -8.24 4.14 -2.90
C GLN A 345 -7.31 5.35 -3.06
N GLN A 346 -6.68 5.50 -4.23
CA GLN A 346 -5.79 6.63 -4.49
C GLN A 346 -6.56 7.95 -4.67
N LEU A 347 -7.71 7.91 -5.35
CA LEU A 347 -8.57 9.08 -5.56
C LEU A 347 -9.21 9.61 -4.27
N CYS A 348 -9.29 8.81 -3.20
CA CYS A 348 -9.66 9.28 -1.87
C CYS A 348 -8.65 10.27 -1.25
N GLY A 349 -7.46 10.44 -1.86
CA GLY A 349 -6.46 11.42 -1.44
C GLY A 349 -5.58 10.98 -0.27
N ILE A 350 -5.48 9.67 0.01
CA ILE A 350 -4.71 9.18 1.17
C ILE A 350 -3.26 9.63 1.15
N ASN A 351 -2.61 9.56 -0.02
CA ASN A 351 -1.20 9.96 -0.13
C ASN A 351 -1.03 11.46 0.12
N THR A 352 -1.93 12.30 -0.42
CA THR A 352 -1.92 13.75 -0.17
C THR A 352 -2.05 14.03 1.32
N VAL A 353 -3.02 13.41 2.00
CA VAL A 353 -3.21 13.58 3.44
C VAL A 353 -1.97 13.15 4.22
N MET A 354 -1.34 12.02 3.85
CA MET A 354 -0.19 11.51 4.58
C MET A 354 1.09 12.32 4.35
N TYR A 355 1.34 12.80 3.13
CA TYR A 355 2.54 13.59 2.84
C TYR A 355 2.45 15.02 3.38
N TYR A 356 1.26 15.61 3.40
CA TYR A 356 1.05 17.02 3.77
C TYR A 356 0.30 17.15 5.10
N ALA A 357 0.28 16.12 5.97
CA ALA A 357 -0.47 16.15 7.22
C ALA A 357 -0.03 17.31 8.13
N ALA A 358 1.28 17.54 8.28
CA ALA A 358 1.80 18.67 9.08
C ALA A 358 1.39 20.00 8.46
N ASN A 359 1.56 20.19 7.15
CA ASN A 359 1.18 21.42 6.46
C ASN A 359 -0.35 21.70 6.56
N ILE A 360 -1.18 20.64 6.54
CA ILE A 360 -2.64 20.77 6.75
C ILE A 360 -2.93 21.30 8.16
N TYR A 361 -2.20 20.85 9.17
CA TYR A 361 -2.35 21.35 10.55
C TYR A 361 -1.79 22.75 10.73
N GLU A 362 -0.67 23.08 10.09
CA GLU A 362 -0.16 24.45 10.05
C GLU A 362 -1.18 25.41 9.43
N ALA A 363 -1.75 25.02 8.26
CA ALA A 363 -2.82 25.78 7.64
C ALA A 363 -4.11 25.87 8.48
N ALA A 364 -4.33 24.96 9.43
CA ALA A 364 -5.42 25.02 10.40
C ALA A 364 -5.12 25.92 11.60
N GLY A 365 -3.91 26.54 11.69
CA GLY A 365 -3.51 27.46 12.73
C GLY A 365 -2.70 26.85 13.88
N PHE A 366 -2.16 25.63 13.71
CA PHE A 366 -1.26 25.02 14.69
C PHE A 366 0.20 25.37 14.40
N GLY A 367 0.98 25.67 15.40
CA GLY A 367 2.43 25.88 15.24
C GLY A 367 3.15 24.61 14.77
N GLU A 368 4.31 24.76 14.10
CA GLU A 368 5.12 23.70 13.48
C GLU A 368 5.26 22.44 14.36
N SER A 369 5.71 22.60 15.60
CA SER A 369 5.89 21.47 16.53
C SER A 369 4.58 20.73 16.83
N ALA A 370 3.49 21.47 17.06
CA ALA A 370 2.17 20.88 17.32
C ALA A 370 1.64 20.14 16.07
N ALA A 371 1.81 20.73 14.89
CA ALA A 371 1.39 20.15 13.62
C ALA A 371 2.08 18.80 13.33
N VAL A 372 3.38 18.71 13.59
CA VAL A 372 4.15 17.46 13.45
C VAL A 372 3.67 16.40 14.44
N TRP A 373 3.43 16.73 15.72
CA TRP A 373 2.90 15.77 16.68
C TRP A 373 1.47 15.34 16.37
N LEU A 374 0.63 16.24 15.85
CA LEU A 374 -0.72 15.90 15.40
C LEU A 374 -0.69 14.97 14.17
N SER A 375 0.26 15.15 13.26
CA SER A 375 0.44 14.22 12.13
C SER A 375 0.82 12.82 12.60
N ALA A 376 1.65 12.68 13.63
CA ALA A 376 1.97 11.42 14.27
C ALA A 376 0.72 10.76 14.93
N ALA A 377 -0.09 11.57 15.61
CA ALA A 377 -1.34 11.10 16.24
C ALA A 377 -2.35 10.61 15.20
N THR A 378 -2.45 11.26 14.05
CA THR A 378 -3.33 10.82 12.96
C THR A 378 -2.83 9.55 12.27
N ALA A 379 -1.51 9.37 12.13
CA ALA A 379 -0.92 8.10 11.69
C ALA A 379 -1.26 6.95 12.67
N LEU A 380 -1.26 7.22 13.97
CA LEU A 380 -1.70 6.25 14.99
C LEU A 380 -3.18 5.91 14.83
N ALA A 381 -4.04 6.87 14.55
CA ALA A 381 -5.46 6.62 14.28
C ALA A 381 -5.66 5.69 13.07
N GLN A 382 -4.87 5.88 12.00
CA GLN A 382 -4.88 4.95 10.87
C GLN A 382 -4.44 3.53 11.29
N ALA A 383 -3.39 3.40 12.08
CA ALA A 383 -2.93 2.10 12.57
C ALA A 383 -4.02 1.38 13.40
N VAL A 384 -4.73 2.12 14.26
CA VAL A 384 -5.89 1.59 15.01
C VAL A 384 -7.00 1.13 14.06
N GLY A 385 -7.29 1.90 13.01
CA GLY A 385 -8.26 1.53 11.97
C GLY A 385 -7.88 0.22 11.27
N VAL A 386 -6.61 0.06 10.89
CA VAL A 386 -6.10 -1.16 10.23
C VAL A 386 -6.20 -2.37 11.16
N ILE A 387 -5.82 -2.23 12.43
CA ILE A 387 -5.95 -3.31 13.42
C ILE A 387 -7.44 -3.67 13.62
N GLY A 388 -8.29 -2.66 13.73
CA GLY A 388 -9.73 -2.85 13.82
C GLY A 388 -10.30 -3.60 12.61
N SER A 389 -9.85 -3.28 11.42
CA SER A 389 -10.21 -3.98 10.19
C SER A 389 -9.84 -5.45 10.22
N MET A 390 -8.61 -5.78 10.63
CA MET A 390 -8.15 -7.18 10.75
C MET A 390 -9.03 -8.02 11.68
N LEU A 391 -9.59 -7.39 12.72
CA LEU A 391 -10.47 -8.07 13.67
C LEU A 391 -11.94 -8.16 13.19
N LEU A 392 -12.38 -7.20 12.39
CA LEU A 392 -13.77 -7.11 11.95
C LEU A 392 -14.04 -7.79 10.61
N VAL A 393 -13.03 -7.98 9.77
CA VAL A 393 -13.19 -8.50 8.40
C VAL A 393 -13.86 -9.88 8.37
N GLU A 394 -13.50 -10.75 9.32
CA GLU A 394 -14.08 -12.09 9.44
C GLU A 394 -15.54 -12.08 9.93
N ARG A 395 -15.97 -11.04 10.68
CA ARG A 395 -17.32 -10.93 11.24
C ARG A 395 -18.29 -10.13 10.35
N ALA A 396 -17.84 -8.97 9.86
CA ALA A 396 -18.68 -8.04 9.10
C ALA A 396 -18.66 -8.28 7.59
N GLY A 397 -17.62 -8.98 7.10
CA GLY A 397 -17.41 -9.21 5.68
C GLY A 397 -16.80 -7.98 4.95
N ARG A 398 -16.03 -8.25 3.91
CA ARG A 398 -15.23 -7.26 3.16
C ARG A 398 -16.07 -6.13 2.55
N ARG A 399 -17.22 -6.48 1.94
CA ARG A 399 -18.08 -5.51 1.26
C ARG A 399 -18.64 -4.44 2.21
N ILE A 400 -19.09 -4.84 3.38
CA ILE A 400 -19.66 -3.90 4.37
C ILE A 400 -18.57 -2.97 4.89
N LEU A 401 -17.39 -3.51 5.22
CA LEU A 401 -16.27 -2.71 5.69
C LEU A 401 -15.84 -1.64 4.67
N VAL A 402 -15.70 -2.01 3.39
CA VAL A 402 -15.33 -1.05 2.34
C VAL A 402 -16.40 0.04 2.17
N LEU A 403 -17.69 -0.30 2.17
CA LEU A 403 -18.77 0.68 2.04
C LEU A 403 -18.83 1.64 3.25
N CYS A 404 -18.70 1.12 4.47
CA CYS A 404 -18.64 1.94 5.68
C CYS A 404 -17.40 2.86 5.68
N SER A 405 -16.25 2.33 5.27
CA SER A 405 -15.00 3.09 5.12
C SER A 405 -15.16 4.24 4.12
N LEU A 406 -15.72 3.98 2.94
CA LEU A 406 -15.99 5.01 1.92
C LEU A 406 -16.94 6.10 2.44
N ALA A 407 -18.01 5.71 3.10
CA ALA A 407 -18.95 6.67 3.71
C ALA A 407 -18.25 7.53 4.77
N GLY A 408 -17.46 6.91 5.65
CA GLY A 408 -16.70 7.61 6.68
C GLY A 408 -15.67 8.57 6.09
N VAL A 409 -14.92 8.15 5.06
CA VAL A 409 -13.98 8.99 4.31
C VAL A 409 -14.69 10.19 3.69
N ALA A 410 -15.81 9.97 3.00
CA ALA A 410 -16.57 11.05 2.36
C ALA A 410 -17.08 12.09 3.39
N VAL A 411 -17.66 11.62 4.49
CA VAL A 411 -18.13 12.51 5.58
C VAL A 411 -16.98 13.28 6.20
N SER A 412 -15.84 12.64 6.43
CA SER A 412 -14.66 13.28 7.01
C SER A 412 -14.06 14.35 6.09
N LEU A 413 -13.98 14.08 4.78
CA LEU A 413 -13.48 15.05 3.80
C LEU A 413 -14.42 16.26 3.66
N LEU A 414 -15.74 16.03 3.67
CA LEU A 414 -16.73 17.12 3.69
C LEU A 414 -16.61 17.96 4.96
N GLY A 415 -16.43 17.29 6.11
CA GLY A 415 -16.22 17.96 7.39
C GLY A 415 -14.93 18.77 7.43
N LEU A 416 -13.84 18.22 6.87
CA LEU A 416 -12.56 18.93 6.76
C LEU A 416 -12.70 20.18 5.87
N GLY A 417 -13.33 20.05 4.69
CA GLY A 417 -13.60 21.19 3.81
C GLY A 417 -14.48 22.24 4.48
N PHE A 418 -15.48 21.81 5.27
CA PHE A 418 -16.30 22.73 6.06
C PHE A 418 -15.48 23.45 7.14
N SER A 419 -14.59 22.74 7.84
CA SER A 419 -13.69 23.32 8.86
C SER A 419 -12.83 24.43 8.27
N PHE A 420 -12.17 24.19 7.11
CA PHE A 420 -11.38 25.22 6.44
C PHE A 420 -12.21 26.40 5.94
N ARG A 421 -13.43 26.12 5.44
CA ARG A 421 -14.34 27.21 5.05
C ARG A 421 -14.75 28.06 6.26
N MET A 422 -15.05 27.43 7.39
CA MET A 422 -15.36 28.16 8.62
C MET A 422 -14.17 28.98 9.13
N ALA A 423 -12.96 28.41 9.09
CA ALA A 423 -11.74 29.11 9.42
C ALA A 423 -11.55 30.38 8.56
N ARG A 424 -11.74 30.25 7.25
CA ARG A 424 -11.66 31.38 6.30
C ARG A 424 -12.73 32.45 6.58
N VAL A 425 -13.98 32.05 6.83
CA VAL A 425 -15.07 33.02 7.09
C VAL A 425 -14.92 33.68 8.46
N SER A 426 -14.35 33.00 9.45
CA SER A 426 -14.13 33.54 10.79
C SER A 426 -12.83 34.35 10.92
N SER A 427 -11.91 34.23 9.97
CA SER A 427 -10.72 35.06 9.93
C SER A 427 -11.08 36.51 9.57
N GLY A 428 -10.39 37.47 10.20
CA GLY A 428 -10.68 38.91 10.04
C GLY A 428 -10.60 39.36 8.58
N MET A 429 -11.39 40.36 8.23
CA MET A 429 -11.26 41.05 6.94
C MET A 429 -9.94 41.80 6.88
N VAL A 430 -9.30 41.79 5.72
CA VAL A 430 -7.98 42.37 5.48
C VAL A 430 -8.10 43.53 4.51
N THR A 431 -7.41 44.61 4.79
CA THR A 431 -7.13 45.69 3.83
C THR A 431 -5.72 45.51 3.30
N VAL A 432 -5.57 45.46 1.97
CA VAL A 432 -4.24 45.36 1.35
C VAL A 432 -3.57 46.72 1.40
N ALA A 433 -2.40 46.77 2.04
CA ALA A 433 -1.66 48.02 2.26
C ALA A 433 -0.49 48.19 1.28
N SER A 434 -0.02 47.11 0.59
CA SER A 434 1.07 47.19 -0.39
C SER A 434 0.57 46.89 -1.82
N ASP A 435 1.10 47.65 -2.80
CA ASP A 435 0.78 47.45 -4.21
C ASP A 435 1.19 46.07 -4.74
N GLU A 436 2.21 45.48 -4.18
CA GLU A 436 2.76 44.16 -4.55
C GLU A 436 1.87 43.00 -4.09
N CYS A 437 1.33 43.08 -2.88
CA CYS A 437 0.32 42.13 -2.38
C CYS A 437 -1.04 42.25 -3.07
N SER A 438 -1.33 43.40 -3.70
CA SER A 438 -2.60 43.67 -4.43
C SER A 438 -2.61 43.14 -5.87
N SER A 439 -1.44 42.92 -6.48
CA SER A 439 -1.32 42.68 -7.93
C SER A 439 -1.49 41.20 -8.37
N GLN A 440 -1.67 40.28 -7.46
CA GLN A 440 -1.72 38.85 -7.76
C GLN A 440 -3.15 38.39 -8.17
N PRO A 441 -3.30 37.62 -9.27
CA PRO A 441 -4.62 37.23 -9.84
C PRO A 441 -5.41 36.25 -8.95
N ALA A 442 -4.84 35.74 -7.88
CA ALA A 442 -5.53 34.84 -6.95
C ALA A 442 -6.69 35.52 -6.20
N LEU A 443 -6.65 36.84 -6.02
CA LEU A 443 -7.67 37.64 -5.36
C LEU A 443 -8.90 37.94 -6.24
N VAL A 444 -8.75 37.87 -7.56
CA VAL A 444 -9.81 38.30 -8.51
C VAL A 444 -10.88 37.21 -8.71
N TRP A 445 -10.60 35.96 -8.36
CA TRP A 445 -11.47 34.82 -8.70
C TRP A 445 -12.60 34.56 -7.69
N SER A 446 -12.55 35.11 -6.47
CA SER A 446 -13.52 34.74 -5.43
C SER A 446 -14.66 35.74 -5.21
N GLY A 447 -14.54 37.00 -5.63
CA GLY A 447 -15.59 38.03 -5.42
C GLY A 447 -16.01 38.19 -3.94
N ILE A 448 -15.23 37.68 -3.00
CA ILE A 448 -15.49 37.64 -1.56
C ILE A 448 -14.40 38.46 -0.88
N THR A 449 -14.79 39.25 0.09
CA THR A 449 -13.94 40.04 0.98
C THR A 449 -12.63 39.34 1.33
N GLU A 450 -11.55 40.05 1.10
CA GLU A 450 -10.18 39.62 1.39
C GLU A 450 -10.06 39.22 2.87
N THR A 451 -9.60 38.00 3.11
CA THR A 451 -9.46 37.42 4.45
C THR A 451 -7.98 37.23 4.76
N CYS A 452 -7.64 37.03 6.04
CA CYS A 452 -6.29 36.69 6.45
C CYS A 452 -5.69 35.51 5.64
N TYR A 453 -6.48 34.47 5.39
CA TYR A 453 -6.04 33.31 4.58
C TYR A 453 -5.75 33.65 3.12
N ASP A 454 -6.38 34.67 2.58
CA ASP A 454 -6.11 35.15 1.22
C ASP A 454 -4.79 35.93 1.18
N CYS A 455 -4.44 36.64 2.24
CA CYS A 455 -3.19 37.37 2.38
C CYS A 455 -1.99 36.43 2.52
N VAL A 456 -2.01 35.52 3.48
CA VAL A 456 -0.89 34.57 3.73
C VAL A 456 -0.73 33.55 2.60
N GLY A 457 -1.69 33.41 1.71
CA GLY A 457 -1.60 32.60 0.48
C GLY A 457 -0.83 33.29 -0.66
N ILE A 458 -0.44 34.55 -0.51
CA ILE A 458 0.34 35.31 -1.50
C ILE A 458 1.83 35.19 -1.11
N ASN A 459 2.69 34.82 -2.06
CA ASN A 459 4.13 34.78 -1.81
C ASN A 459 4.64 36.15 -1.36
N GLU A 460 5.49 36.17 -0.32
CA GLU A 460 6.11 37.37 0.24
C GLU A 460 5.12 38.34 0.90
N CYS A 461 3.88 37.89 1.22
CA CYS A 461 2.91 38.68 1.95
C CYS A 461 2.47 37.96 3.24
N GLY A 462 2.26 38.74 4.29
CA GLY A 462 1.77 38.25 5.57
C GLY A 462 0.71 39.18 6.18
N TYR A 463 0.01 38.66 7.17
CA TYR A 463 -1.08 39.35 7.85
C TYR A 463 -0.61 39.99 9.15
N CYS A 464 -0.99 41.23 9.34
CA CYS A 464 -0.68 42.01 10.53
C CYS A 464 -1.86 42.89 10.94
N GLY A 465 -2.60 42.49 11.98
CA GLY A 465 -3.63 43.32 12.61
C GLY A 465 -4.70 43.90 11.68
N GLY A 466 -5.08 43.18 10.63
CA GLY A 466 -6.05 43.65 9.63
C GLY A 466 -5.43 44.22 8.36
N LEU A 467 -4.11 44.22 8.25
CA LEU A 467 -3.36 44.69 7.07
C LEU A 467 -2.63 43.50 6.41
N CYS A 468 -2.64 43.47 5.08
CA CYS A 468 -1.81 42.57 4.27
C CYS A 468 -0.60 43.36 3.81
N VAL A 469 0.57 42.99 4.26
CA VAL A 469 1.81 43.70 3.99
C VAL A 469 2.90 42.75 3.53
N GLU A 470 3.88 43.28 2.80
CA GLU A 470 5.01 42.50 2.30
C GLU A 470 5.99 42.20 3.47
N GLY A 471 6.50 40.98 3.49
CA GLY A 471 7.43 40.51 4.49
C GLY A 471 7.88 39.08 4.27
N ASP A 472 8.75 38.63 5.14
CA ASP A 472 9.19 37.24 5.21
C ASP A 472 8.73 36.59 6.55
N GLU A 473 9.14 35.35 6.76
CA GLU A 473 8.79 34.59 7.97
C GLU A 473 9.17 35.29 9.28
N THR A 474 10.11 36.21 9.23
CA THR A 474 10.72 36.85 10.42
C THR A 474 10.48 38.33 10.52
N VAL A 475 10.29 39.02 9.40
CA VAL A 475 10.29 40.50 9.34
C VAL A 475 9.30 41.02 8.31
N VAL A 476 8.60 42.07 8.68
CA VAL A 476 7.79 42.91 7.78
C VAL A 476 8.71 43.82 6.97
N PHE A 477 8.54 43.89 5.65
CA PHE A 477 9.30 44.81 4.80
C PHE A 477 8.56 46.16 4.69
N GLY A 478 9.30 47.26 4.82
CA GLY A 478 8.82 48.63 4.65
C GLY A 478 8.53 49.43 5.93
N ASP A 479 8.23 50.73 5.74
CA ASP A 479 7.97 51.68 6.81
C ASP A 479 6.59 51.53 7.50
N ASP A 480 5.69 50.72 6.90
CA ASP A 480 4.36 50.37 7.45
C ASP A 480 4.50 49.22 8.45
N ALA A 481 5.23 49.46 9.53
CA ALA A 481 5.46 48.49 10.58
C ALA A 481 4.12 47.96 11.14
N CYS A 482 4.08 46.68 11.38
CA CYS A 482 3.04 46.02 12.15
C CYS A 482 2.75 46.82 13.43
N PRO A 483 1.48 47.14 13.77
CA PRO A 483 1.16 47.75 15.04
C PRO A 483 1.79 46.93 16.19
N ALA A 484 2.40 47.59 17.17
CA ALA A 484 3.17 46.92 18.23
C ALA A 484 2.37 45.89 19.07
N GLU A 485 1.06 45.88 18.94
CA GLU A 485 0.14 44.95 19.62
C GLU A 485 -0.39 43.84 18.69
N ALA A 486 -0.04 43.84 17.39
CA ALA A 486 -0.53 42.87 16.43
C ALA A 486 0.49 41.75 16.17
N GLU A 487 0.06 40.51 16.24
CA GLU A 487 0.86 39.36 15.86
C GLU A 487 1.05 39.30 14.35
N TRP A 488 2.27 39.09 13.91
CA TRP A 488 2.63 38.84 12.54
C TRP A 488 2.31 37.36 12.17
N ALA A 489 1.51 37.17 11.16
CA ALA A 489 1.18 35.85 10.63
C ALA A 489 1.59 35.76 9.16
N PHE A 490 2.54 34.88 8.85
CA PHE A 490 3.06 34.68 7.50
C PHE A 490 2.51 33.42 6.83
N ASP A 491 2.52 32.28 7.55
CA ASP A 491 2.13 30.98 7.01
C ASP A 491 0.71 30.54 7.40
N ALA A 492 0.20 31.02 8.51
CA ALA A 492 -1.12 30.60 9.02
C ALA A 492 -1.79 31.71 9.81
N CYS A 493 -3.10 31.77 9.71
CA CYS A 493 -3.93 32.68 10.50
C CYS A 493 -4.39 32.02 11.79
N ASP A 494 -4.52 32.78 12.88
CA ASP A 494 -5.10 32.28 14.12
C ASP A 494 -6.53 31.76 13.87
N ASN A 495 -6.75 30.50 14.25
CA ASN A 495 -8.01 29.83 14.03
C ASN A 495 -8.52 29.16 15.30
N PRO A 496 -9.47 29.77 16.01
CA PRO A 496 -10.03 29.19 17.23
C PRO A 496 -10.74 27.84 17.00
N ASN A 497 -11.13 27.53 15.76
CA ASN A 497 -11.80 26.31 15.37
C ASN A 497 -10.88 25.26 14.73
N GLY A 498 -9.57 25.44 14.75
CA GLY A 498 -8.58 24.53 14.16
C GLY A 498 -8.71 23.08 14.65
N TRP A 499 -9.19 22.87 15.89
CA TRP A 499 -9.44 21.53 16.46
C TRP A 499 -10.45 20.69 15.64
N MET A 500 -11.35 21.31 14.88
CA MET A 500 -12.28 20.60 13.99
C MET A 500 -11.53 19.88 12.88
N SER A 501 -10.48 20.49 12.34
CA SER A 501 -9.61 19.87 11.33
C SER A 501 -8.94 18.61 11.89
N VAL A 502 -8.51 18.63 13.15
CA VAL A 502 -7.92 17.46 13.84
C VAL A 502 -8.93 16.32 13.92
N VAL A 503 -10.16 16.61 14.37
CA VAL A 503 -11.21 15.60 14.49
C VAL A 503 -11.51 14.94 13.15
N PHE A 504 -11.71 15.73 12.09
CA PHE A 504 -12.04 15.19 10.77
C PHE A 504 -10.85 14.44 10.13
N MET A 505 -9.61 14.87 10.36
CA MET A 505 -8.41 14.14 9.92
C MET A 505 -8.27 12.78 10.61
N VAL A 506 -8.49 12.73 11.93
CA VAL A 506 -8.49 11.48 12.70
C VAL A 506 -9.60 10.54 12.23
N LEU A 507 -10.83 11.05 12.02
CA LEU A 507 -11.95 10.27 11.51
C LEU A 507 -11.68 9.77 10.08
N TYR A 508 -11.07 10.59 9.24
CA TYR A 508 -10.67 10.21 7.88
C TYR A 508 -9.72 9.02 7.90
N LEU A 509 -8.62 9.11 8.63
CA LEU A 509 -7.59 8.07 8.66
C LEU A 509 -8.07 6.80 9.37
N LEU A 510 -8.87 6.94 10.43
CA LEU A 510 -9.51 5.80 11.10
C LEU A 510 -10.47 5.07 10.14
N SER A 511 -11.33 5.82 9.44
CA SER A 511 -12.28 5.25 8.47
C SER A 511 -11.56 4.60 7.29
N PHE A 512 -10.52 5.25 6.76
CA PHE A 512 -9.70 4.72 5.68
C PHE A 512 -9.01 3.41 6.10
N GLY A 513 -8.41 3.37 7.29
CA GLY A 513 -7.76 2.17 7.84
C GLY A 513 -8.72 1.00 8.01
N MET A 514 -9.98 1.25 8.39
CA MET A 514 -10.96 0.18 8.67
C MET A 514 -11.41 -0.62 7.45
N GLY A 515 -11.36 -0.10 6.23
CA GLY A 515 -11.92 -0.83 5.09
C GLY A 515 -11.08 -0.76 3.82
N MET A 516 -10.51 0.40 3.49
CA MET A 516 -9.79 0.60 2.24
C MET A 516 -8.41 -0.09 2.21
N VAL A 517 -7.75 -0.26 3.36
CA VAL A 517 -6.46 -0.93 3.44
C VAL A 517 -6.62 -2.45 3.34
N SER A 518 -7.55 -3.04 4.06
CA SER A 518 -7.74 -4.49 4.07
C SER A 518 -8.58 -5.03 2.90
N GLY A 519 -9.55 -4.25 2.42
CA GLY A 519 -10.44 -4.67 1.33
C GLY A 519 -9.78 -4.71 -0.06
N CYS A 520 -8.63 -4.06 -0.22
CA CYS A 520 -7.88 -4.02 -1.48
C CYS A 520 -6.71 -5.02 -1.56
N LEU A 521 -6.31 -5.62 -0.43
CA LEU A 521 -5.09 -6.44 -0.34
C LEU A 521 -5.36 -7.96 -0.33
N ASP A 522 -6.57 -8.39 -0.08
CA ASP A 522 -7.03 -9.78 -0.11
C ASP A 522 -7.88 -10.08 -1.35
#